data_7b0c0cfa58fad1df3aa183a8190f9992
#
_entry.id   7b0c0cfa58fad1df3aa183a8190f9992
#
_cell.length_a   1.000
_cell.length_b   1.000
_cell.length_c   1.000
_cell.angle_alpha   90.00
_cell.angle_beta   90.00
_cell.angle_gamma   90.00
#
_symmetry.space_group_name_H-M   'P 1'
#
loop_
_entity.id
_entity.type
_entity.pdbx_description
1 polymer ?
#
loop_
_entity_poly.entity_id
_entity_poly.type
_entity_poly.pdbx_seq_one_letter_code
_entity_poly.pdbx_strand_id
1 'polypeptide(L)'
;MPEDSGNKLTMVTCSAPVNIAVIKYWGKRDEELILPINSSLSVTLHQDQLKTTTTVACSRSFQEDRIWLNGKEEDITQPRLQSCLRETGLASSAAGYACLVYTLSRVMGVEGELSVVSRQGSGSACRSMYGGFVQWIMGQQGDGKDSLAQQVEPETHWPELRVLVLVVSSERKPVGSTSGMQTSVETSSLLKHRADSVVPARMKEMIEAVHKRDFTTFAELTMKDSNQFHATCLDTYPPIFYLNDVSRHVINLVHRYNRHYRETKVAYTFDAGPNAVIYTLQQNVEEFVQVVKHLFPPETNGGQFLKGLPVAPTTLSEELKQAIGMEPMVKGISYIISTKAGPGPRVVEDPSEHLLGSDGLPKESA
;
A
#
# COMPACT_ATOMS: atom_id res chain seq x y z
N MET A 1 -48.99 -0.68 20.47
CA MET A 1 -47.84 0.08 20.88
C MET A 1 -46.68 -0.40 20.00
N PRO A 2 -46.11 0.37 19.10
CA PRO A 2 -44.90 -0.06 18.39
C PRO A 2 -43.77 -0.05 19.39
N GLU A 3 -43.03 -1.16 19.46
CA GLU A 3 -41.84 -1.32 20.29
C GLU A 3 -40.81 -0.24 19.95
N ASP A 4 -40.21 0.28 21.00
CA ASP A 4 -39.19 1.32 21.00
C ASP A 4 -37.95 0.89 20.21
N SER A 5 -37.94 1.18 18.90
CA SER A 5 -36.78 0.91 18.03
C SER A 5 -35.66 1.93 18.19
N GLY A 6 -35.74 2.78 19.23
CA GLY A 6 -34.91 3.98 19.38
C GLY A 6 -33.47 3.76 19.84
N ASN A 7 -33.15 2.60 20.44
CA ASN A 7 -31.83 2.37 21.09
C ASN A 7 -31.06 1.19 20.50
N LYS A 8 -31.37 0.77 19.28
CA LYS A 8 -30.68 -0.38 18.69
C LYS A 8 -29.26 0.01 18.26
N LEU A 9 -28.26 -0.70 18.80
CA LEU A 9 -26.89 -0.63 18.34
C LEU A 9 -26.78 -1.24 16.94
N THR A 10 -26.34 -0.48 15.97
CA THR A 10 -25.96 -0.97 14.64
C THR A 10 -24.44 -1.07 14.57
N MET A 11 -23.93 -2.21 14.20
CA MET A 11 -22.49 -2.47 14.14
C MET A 11 -22.14 -3.18 12.82
N VAL A 12 -21.10 -2.70 12.16
CA VAL A 12 -20.54 -3.30 10.94
C VAL A 12 -19.02 -3.37 11.07
N THR A 13 -18.47 -4.50 10.67
CA THR A 13 -17.03 -4.70 10.55
C THR A 13 -16.67 -4.91 9.10
N CYS A 14 -15.65 -4.22 8.63
CA CYS A 14 -15.09 -4.40 7.30
C CYS A 14 -13.58 -4.56 7.37
N SER A 15 -13.03 -5.09 6.28
CA SER A 15 -11.58 -5.09 6.06
C SER A 15 -11.26 -4.44 4.74
N ALA A 16 -10.10 -3.79 4.67
CA ALA A 16 -9.57 -3.18 3.45
C ALA A 16 -8.12 -3.59 3.21
N PRO A 17 -7.74 -3.75 1.93
CA PRO A 17 -6.41 -4.18 1.53
C PRO A 17 -5.39 -3.05 1.59
N VAL A 18 -4.12 -3.43 1.72
CA VAL A 18 -2.98 -2.56 1.41
C VAL A 18 -2.81 -2.48 -0.10
N ASN A 19 -2.37 -1.36 -0.63
CA ASN A 19 -1.96 -1.21 -2.01
C ASN A 19 -0.51 -0.72 -2.12
N ILE A 20 0.20 -1.18 -3.15
CA ILE A 20 1.59 -0.80 -3.42
C ILE A 20 1.67 -0.14 -4.79
N ALA A 21 2.08 1.12 -4.84
CA ALA A 21 2.19 1.85 -6.08
C ALA A 21 3.36 1.36 -6.94
N VAL A 22 3.11 1.14 -8.22
CA VAL A 22 4.09 0.85 -9.28
C VAL A 22 4.41 2.11 -10.11
N ILE A 23 3.46 3.04 -10.22
CA ILE A 23 3.69 4.44 -10.58
C ILE A 23 3.37 5.29 -9.35
N LYS A 24 4.39 5.94 -8.79
CA LYS A 24 4.32 6.56 -7.47
C LYS A 24 3.52 7.87 -7.47
N TYR A 25 2.73 8.03 -6.40
CA TYR A 25 2.17 9.30 -5.99
C TYR A 25 3.16 10.03 -5.09
N TRP A 26 3.54 11.26 -5.50
CA TRP A 26 4.37 12.13 -4.69
C TRP A 26 4.12 13.59 -5.06
N GLY A 27 3.76 14.39 -4.06
CA GLY A 27 3.40 15.79 -4.24
C GLY A 27 1.89 16.03 -4.42
N LYS A 28 1.43 17.12 -3.86
CA LYS A 28 0.04 17.58 -3.94
C LYS A 28 -0.01 18.97 -4.56
N ARG A 29 -1.04 19.23 -5.37
CA ARG A 29 -1.41 20.55 -5.87
C ARG A 29 -2.41 21.26 -4.96
N ASP A 30 -3.06 20.51 -4.07
CA ASP A 30 -3.99 21.00 -3.07
C ASP A 30 -3.87 20.13 -1.81
N GLU A 31 -3.60 20.78 -0.67
CA GLU A 31 -3.38 20.11 0.62
C GLU A 31 -4.67 19.82 1.38
N GLU A 32 -5.73 20.60 1.15
CA GLU A 32 -7.02 20.41 1.82
C GLU A 32 -7.82 19.29 1.16
N LEU A 33 -7.94 19.36 -0.16
CA LEU A 33 -8.63 18.34 -0.94
C LEU A 33 -7.76 17.11 -1.26
N ILE A 34 -6.49 17.12 -0.86
CA ILE A 34 -5.51 16.03 -1.14
C ILE A 34 -5.45 15.72 -2.64
N LEU A 35 -5.33 16.75 -3.48
CA LEU A 35 -5.24 16.58 -4.92
C LEU A 35 -3.78 16.34 -5.33
N PRO A 36 -3.48 15.28 -6.09
CA PRO A 36 -2.11 14.96 -6.49
C PRO A 36 -1.65 15.83 -7.66
N ILE A 37 -0.32 15.97 -7.83
CA ILE A 37 0.27 16.63 -8.99
C ILE A 37 0.43 15.69 -10.19
N ASN A 38 0.31 14.38 -9.97
CA ASN A 38 0.37 13.36 -11.02
C ASN A 38 -0.53 12.16 -10.67
N SER A 39 -1.05 11.51 -11.68
CA SER A 39 -1.74 10.22 -11.53
C SER A 39 -0.80 9.13 -11.01
N SER A 40 -1.34 8.09 -10.40
CA SER A 40 -0.56 6.96 -9.88
C SER A 40 -1.27 5.64 -10.13
N LEU A 41 -0.54 4.53 -10.12
CA LEU A 41 -1.09 3.19 -10.30
C LEU A 41 -0.52 2.24 -9.25
N SER A 42 -1.36 1.38 -8.68
CA SER A 42 -0.96 0.41 -7.67
C SER A 42 -1.53 -0.98 -7.94
N VAL A 43 -0.89 -1.96 -7.31
CA VAL A 43 -1.44 -3.30 -7.14
C VAL A 43 -2.01 -3.39 -5.73
N THR A 44 -3.28 -3.76 -5.61
CA THR A 44 -3.95 -4.05 -4.35
C THR A 44 -3.57 -5.44 -3.90
N LEU A 45 -3.10 -5.59 -2.66
CA LEU A 45 -2.61 -6.85 -2.11
C LEU A 45 -3.73 -7.68 -1.48
N HIS A 46 -3.54 -9.01 -1.46
CA HIS A 46 -4.54 -9.92 -0.93
C HIS A 46 -4.70 -9.79 0.59
N GLN A 47 -5.94 -9.65 1.05
CA GLN A 47 -6.27 -9.33 2.44
C GLN A 47 -5.98 -10.45 3.44
N ASP A 48 -5.83 -11.71 3.00
CA ASP A 48 -5.46 -12.82 3.88
C ASP A 48 -4.03 -12.67 4.42
N GLN A 49 -3.18 -11.87 3.76
CA GLN A 49 -1.82 -11.61 4.20
C GLN A 49 -1.64 -10.21 4.79
N LEU A 50 -2.30 -9.21 4.22
CA LEU A 50 -2.14 -7.80 4.61
C LEU A 50 -3.49 -7.07 4.52
N LYS A 51 -4.06 -6.74 5.67
CA LYS A 51 -5.32 -6.00 5.76
C LYS A 51 -5.34 -5.04 6.94
N THR A 52 -6.24 -4.08 6.87
CA THR A 52 -6.74 -3.32 8.02
C THR A 52 -8.17 -3.73 8.28
N THR A 53 -8.56 -3.88 9.53
CA THR A 53 -9.93 -4.16 9.94
C THR A 53 -10.46 -2.97 10.73
N THR A 54 -11.71 -2.59 10.48
CA THR A 54 -12.40 -1.51 11.17
C THR A 54 -13.79 -1.98 11.56
N THR A 55 -14.20 -1.72 12.79
CA THR A 55 -15.57 -1.86 13.26
C THR A 55 -16.15 -0.48 13.55
N VAL A 56 -17.29 -0.18 13.00
CA VAL A 56 -18.07 1.03 13.33
C VAL A 56 -19.35 0.61 14.03
N ALA A 57 -19.62 1.26 15.16
CA ALA A 57 -20.87 1.14 15.90
C ALA A 57 -21.61 2.47 15.91
N CYS A 58 -22.92 2.44 15.70
CA CYS A 58 -23.79 3.61 15.72
C CYS A 58 -25.01 3.35 16.60
N SER A 59 -25.32 4.29 17.51
CA SER A 59 -26.51 4.24 18.34
C SER A 59 -26.95 5.65 18.74
N ARG A 60 -28.26 5.85 18.87
CA ARG A 60 -28.80 7.12 19.39
C ARG A 60 -28.50 7.32 20.90
N SER A 61 -28.07 6.28 21.58
CA SER A 61 -27.67 6.37 23.00
C SER A 61 -26.26 6.92 23.19
N PHE A 62 -25.43 6.94 22.17
CA PHE A 62 -24.07 7.51 22.28
C PHE A 62 -24.16 9.01 22.47
N GLN A 63 -23.38 9.53 23.43
CA GLN A 63 -23.35 10.95 23.78
C GLN A 63 -22.27 11.70 23.00
N GLU A 64 -21.27 11.00 22.50
CA GLU A 64 -20.11 11.56 21.80
C GLU A 64 -19.58 10.56 20.76
N ASP A 65 -18.89 11.08 19.77
CA ASP A 65 -18.15 10.28 18.80
C ASP A 65 -16.77 9.97 19.38
N ARG A 66 -16.36 8.70 19.32
CA ARG A 66 -15.06 8.22 19.83
C ARG A 66 -14.40 7.30 18.83
N ILE A 67 -13.08 7.29 18.85
CA ILE A 67 -12.27 6.42 18.00
C ILE A 67 -11.09 5.82 18.73
N TRP A 68 -10.76 4.59 18.36
CA TRP A 68 -9.59 3.89 18.83
C TRP A 68 -8.77 3.35 17.65
N LEU A 69 -7.45 3.55 17.70
CA LEU A 69 -6.50 2.96 16.76
C LEU A 69 -5.57 2.01 17.52
N ASN A 70 -5.59 0.73 17.14
CA ASN A 70 -4.83 -0.32 17.82
C ASN A 70 -5.04 -0.32 19.35
N GLY A 71 -6.29 -0.18 19.79
CA GLY A 71 -6.69 -0.18 21.20
C GLY A 71 -6.43 1.12 21.97
N LYS A 72 -5.84 2.16 21.33
CA LYS A 72 -5.62 3.48 21.95
C LYS A 72 -6.64 4.47 21.44
N GLU A 73 -7.24 5.22 22.35
CA GLU A 73 -8.14 6.31 21.97
C GLU A 73 -7.36 7.46 21.34
N GLU A 74 -7.87 7.96 20.22
CA GLU A 74 -7.28 9.03 19.43
C GLU A 74 -8.17 10.27 19.43
N ASP A 75 -7.57 11.43 19.24
CA ASP A 75 -8.28 12.69 19.15
C ASP A 75 -9.07 12.80 17.82
N ILE A 76 -10.39 12.78 17.96
CA ILE A 76 -11.33 12.86 16.82
C ILE A 76 -11.34 14.23 16.15
N THR A 77 -10.80 15.27 16.78
CA THR A 77 -10.79 16.65 16.23
C THR A 77 -9.71 16.89 15.19
N GLN A 78 -8.84 15.91 14.95
CA GLN A 78 -7.80 16.03 13.92
C GLN A 78 -8.40 16.39 12.54
N PRO A 79 -7.87 17.39 11.82
CA PRO A 79 -8.47 17.90 10.57
C PRO A 79 -8.75 16.85 9.51
N ARG A 80 -7.84 15.89 9.33
CA ARG A 80 -8.02 14.78 8.39
C ARG A 80 -9.12 13.80 8.79
N LEU A 81 -9.23 13.56 10.10
CA LEU A 81 -10.33 12.79 10.65
C LEU A 81 -11.64 13.51 10.42
N GLN A 82 -11.71 14.80 10.72
CA GLN A 82 -12.89 15.61 10.52
C GLN A 82 -13.32 15.72 9.04
N SER A 83 -12.37 15.79 8.10
CA SER A 83 -12.68 15.75 6.67
C SER A 83 -13.35 14.44 6.27
N CYS A 84 -12.83 13.31 6.76
CA CYS A 84 -13.45 12.02 6.55
C CYS A 84 -14.77 11.86 7.33
N LEU A 85 -14.88 12.35 8.57
CA LEU A 85 -16.08 12.26 9.39
C LEU A 85 -17.24 13.08 8.82
N ARG A 86 -17.00 14.28 8.34
CA ARG A 86 -18.03 15.10 7.70
C ARG A 86 -18.63 14.38 6.49
N GLU A 87 -17.86 13.55 5.83
CA GLU A 87 -18.29 12.78 4.70
C GLU A 87 -18.40 11.27 5.01
N THR A 88 -17.60 10.68 5.92
CA THR A 88 -17.70 9.27 6.41
C THR A 88 -16.74 8.85 7.53
N GLY A 89 -15.89 9.67 8.12
CA GLY A 89 -15.05 9.41 9.32
C GLY A 89 -13.90 8.37 9.26
N LEU A 90 -12.74 8.76 9.67
CA LEU A 90 -11.64 8.12 10.42
C LEU A 90 -10.65 7.12 9.78
N ALA A 91 -9.33 7.36 9.83
CA ALA A 91 -8.18 6.51 10.21
C ALA A 91 -6.80 6.94 9.66
N SER A 92 -5.66 6.38 10.17
CA SER A 92 -4.31 6.94 10.06
C SER A 92 -3.39 6.38 8.96
N SER A 93 -3.77 5.34 8.22
CA SER A 93 -3.03 4.77 7.09
C SER A 93 -3.89 4.68 5.84
N ALA A 94 -3.27 4.50 4.66
CA ALA A 94 -4.04 4.37 3.41
C ALA A 94 -5.12 3.28 3.50
N ALA A 95 -4.75 2.07 3.94
CA ALA A 95 -5.70 0.98 4.14
C ALA A 95 -6.70 1.29 5.26
N GLY A 96 -6.25 1.97 6.33
CA GLY A 96 -7.09 2.42 7.42
C GLY A 96 -8.19 3.36 6.96
N TYR A 97 -7.86 4.44 6.24
CA TYR A 97 -8.87 5.36 5.72
C TYR A 97 -9.82 4.70 4.72
N ALA A 98 -9.31 3.84 3.84
CA ALA A 98 -10.17 3.08 2.93
C ALA A 98 -11.14 2.16 3.69
N CYS A 99 -10.65 1.42 4.67
CA CYS A 99 -11.44 0.51 5.50
C CYS A 99 -12.57 1.26 6.20
N LEU A 100 -12.25 2.40 6.75
CA LEU A 100 -13.17 3.17 7.56
C LEU A 100 -14.24 3.88 6.74
N VAL A 101 -13.85 4.52 5.63
CA VAL A 101 -14.82 5.09 4.68
C VAL A 101 -15.76 4.00 4.17
N TYR A 102 -15.23 2.83 3.84
CA TYR A 102 -16.05 1.70 3.42
C TYR A 102 -16.99 1.21 4.54
N THR A 103 -16.50 1.07 5.77
CA THR A 103 -17.32 0.60 6.89
C THR A 103 -18.44 1.59 7.22
N LEU A 104 -18.13 2.88 7.24
CA LEU A 104 -19.14 3.92 7.47
C LEU A 104 -20.20 3.99 6.39
N SER A 105 -19.80 3.87 5.13
CA SER A 105 -20.78 3.81 4.04
C SER A 105 -21.78 2.66 4.23
N ARG A 106 -21.31 1.51 4.75
CA ARG A 106 -22.17 0.36 5.05
C ARG A 106 -23.10 0.61 6.24
N VAL A 107 -22.59 1.23 7.32
CA VAL A 107 -23.41 1.58 8.50
C VAL A 107 -24.48 2.61 8.15
N MET A 108 -24.10 3.62 7.33
CA MET A 108 -24.98 4.75 6.99
C MET A 108 -25.85 4.50 5.75
N GLY A 109 -25.66 3.37 5.07
CA GLY A 109 -26.38 3.07 3.82
C GLY A 109 -26.03 4.02 2.67
N VAL A 110 -24.81 4.56 2.66
CA VAL A 110 -24.33 5.48 1.62
C VAL A 110 -23.75 4.67 0.46
N GLU A 111 -24.24 4.93 -0.73
CA GLU A 111 -23.75 4.34 -1.98
C GLU A 111 -23.13 5.43 -2.86
N GLY A 112 -22.20 5.08 -3.75
CA GLY A 112 -21.58 5.98 -4.71
C GLY A 112 -20.07 5.86 -4.77
N GLU A 113 -19.43 6.91 -5.31
CA GLU A 113 -17.96 6.96 -5.51
C GLU A 113 -17.23 7.32 -4.19
N LEU A 114 -16.85 6.28 -3.47
CA LEU A 114 -16.20 6.42 -2.15
C LEU A 114 -14.70 6.74 -2.23
N SER A 115 -14.06 6.56 -3.39
CA SER A 115 -12.63 6.81 -3.50
C SER A 115 -12.27 8.28 -3.37
N VAL A 116 -13.15 9.18 -3.80
CA VAL A 116 -13.00 10.63 -3.62
C VAL A 116 -12.94 10.97 -2.13
N VAL A 117 -13.80 10.33 -1.32
CA VAL A 117 -13.86 10.54 0.13
C VAL A 117 -12.64 9.95 0.82
N SER A 118 -12.28 8.70 0.52
CA SER A 118 -11.13 8.04 1.14
C SER A 118 -9.79 8.75 0.81
N ARG A 119 -9.71 9.41 -0.35
CA ARG A 119 -8.59 10.27 -0.75
C ARG A 119 -8.35 11.42 0.24
N GLN A 120 -9.41 12.04 0.74
CA GLN A 120 -9.30 13.18 1.67
C GLN A 120 -8.72 12.77 3.02
N GLY A 121 -8.87 11.53 3.44
CA GLY A 121 -8.18 11.00 4.61
C GLY A 121 -6.70 10.72 4.34
N SER A 122 -6.42 10.07 3.23
CA SER A 122 -5.06 9.79 2.74
C SER A 122 -5.09 9.56 1.24
N GLY A 123 -4.30 10.30 0.46
CA GLY A 123 -4.34 10.25 -1.00
C GLY A 123 -4.28 8.82 -1.56
N SER A 124 -3.36 7.99 -1.08
CA SER A 124 -3.22 6.60 -1.53
C SER A 124 -4.38 5.68 -1.10
N ALA A 125 -5.22 6.11 -0.14
CA ALA A 125 -6.35 5.31 0.33
C ALA A 125 -7.40 5.08 -0.76
N CYS A 126 -7.58 6.04 -1.67
CA CYS A 126 -8.54 5.89 -2.76
C CYS A 126 -8.30 4.61 -3.59
N ARG A 127 -7.04 4.20 -3.78
CA ARG A 127 -6.71 2.99 -4.54
C ARG A 127 -7.04 1.70 -3.79
N SER A 128 -7.09 1.71 -2.45
CA SER A 128 -7.52 0.56 -1.65
C SER A 128 -9.04 0.33 -1.68
N MET A 129 -9.82 1.22 -2.32
CA MET A 129 -11.26 1.04 -2.51
C MET A 129 -11.60 0.02 -3.61
N TYR A 130 -10.62 -0.40 -4.40
CA TYR A 130 -10.78 -1.38 -5.48
C TYR A 130 -9.72 -2.48 -5.39
N GLY A 131 -10.04 -3.66 -5.95
CA GLY A 131 -9.10 -4.77 -6.07
C GLY A 131 -8.27 -4.71 -7.34
N GLY A 132 -7.25 -5.54 -7.44
CA GLY A 132 -6.42 -5.72 -8.62
C GLY A 132 -5.48 -4.56 -8.90
N PHE A 133 -5.51 -4.04 -10.11
CA PHE A 133 -4.69 -2.93 -10.58
C PHE A 133 -5.52 -1.66 -10.59
N VAL A 134 -5.10 -0.65 -9.84
CA VAL A 134 -5.93 0.53 -9.58
C VAL A 134 -5.15 1.80 -9.90
N GLN A 135 -5.70 2.59 -10.81
CA GLN A 135 -5.22 3.93 -11.13
C GLN A 135 -5.92 4.97 -10.22
N TRP A 136 -5.17 5.90 -9.67
CA TRP A 136 -5.70 7.14 -9.16
C TRP A 136 -5.48 8.24 -10.18
N ILE A 137 -6.57 8.72 -10.75
CA ILE A 137 -6.58 9.79 -11.75
C ILE A 137 -6.34 11.12 -11.03
N MET A 138 -5.38 11.89 -11.54
CA MET A 138 -5.02 13.19 -10.96
C MET A 138 -6.22 14.16 -10.93
N GLY A 139 -7.05 14.13 -11.98
CA GLY A 139 -8.10 15.10 -12.20
C GLY A 139 -7.56 16.49 -12.59
N GLN A 140 -8.44 17.35 -13.04
CA GLN A 140 -8.13 18.73 -13.45
C GLN A 140 -9.02 19.77 -12.76
N GLN A 141 -10.17 19.34 -12.23
CA GLN A 141 -11.11 20.24 -11.56
C GLN A 141 -10.57 20.72 -10.21
N GLY A 142 -10.85 21.97 -9.87
CA GLY A 142 -10.43 22.57 -8.61
C GLY A 142 -11.19 22.00 -7.40
N ASP A 143 -12.42 21.50 -7.60
CA ASP A 143 -13.21 20.86 -6.53
C ASP A 143 -12.84 19.37 -6.30
N GLY A 144 -11.95 18.81 -7.14
CA GLY A 144 -11.40 17.48 -7.01
C GLY A 144 -12.36 16.31 -7.25
N LYS A 145 -13.57 16.56 -7.76
CA LYS A 145 -14.55 15.47 -8.02
C LYS A 145 -14.12 14.51 -9.11
N ASP A 146 -13.26 14.94 -10.02
CA ASP A 146 -12.68 14.14 -11.09
C ASP A 146 -11.35 13.47 -10.68
N SER A 147 -10.86 13.72 -9.47
CA SER A 147 -9.68 13.05 -8.91
C SER A 147 -10.12 11.84 -8.08
N LEU A 148 -10.26 10.70 -8.73
CA LEU A 148 -10.83 9.47 -8.20
C LEU A 148 -9.99 8.24 -8.58
N ALA A 149 -10.22 7.12 -7.89
CA ALA A 149 -9.61 5.85 -8.23
C ALA A 149 -10.47 5.08 -9.23
N GLN A 150 -9.82 4.40 -10.15
CA GLN A 150 -10.45 3.54 -11.15
C GLN A 150 -9.71 2.20 -11.24
N GLN A 151 -10.44 1.10 -11.22
CA GLN A 151 -9.88 -0.21 -11.46
C GLN A 151 -9.50 -0.33 -12.95
N VAL A 152 -8.23 -0.62 -13.21
CA VAL A 152 -7.69 -0.88 -14.55
C VAL A 152 -7.98 -2.32 -14.95
N GLU A 153 -7.65 -3.25 -14.04
CA GLU A 153 -7.90 -4.68 -14.19
C GLU A 153 -8.19 -5.31 -12.82
N PRO A 154 -9.07 -6.32 -12.75
CA PRO A 154 -9.36 -7.02 -11.50
C PRO A 154 -8.18 -7.88 -11.03
N GLU A 155 -8.20 -8.32 -9.78
CA GLU A 155 -7.18 -9.18 -9.19
C GLU A 155 -7.04 -10.54 -9.88
N THR A 156 -8.07 -10.98 -10.57
CA THR A 156 -8.08 -12.25 -11.32
C THR A 156 -7.43 -12.13 -12.70
N HIS A 157 -7.17 -10.91 -13.17
CA HIS A 157 -6.61 -10.67 -14.49
C HIS A 157 -5.23 -11.28 -14.68
N TRP A 158 -4.36 -11.21 -13.66
CA TRP A 158 -2.98 -11.71 -13.75
C TRP A 158 -2.66 -12.70 -12.61
N PRO A 159 -3.19 -13.93 -12.69
CA PRO A 159 -3.10 -14.91 -11.61
C PRO A 159 -1.67 -15.39 -11.29
N GLU A 160 -0.73 -15.27 -12.23
CA GLU A 160 0.66 -15.66 -12.03
C GLU A 160 1.49 -14.59 -11.32
N LEU A 161 1.02 -13.34 -11.23
CA LEU A 161 1.76 -12.26 -10.56
C LEU A 161 1.87 -12.53 -9.06
N ARG A 162 3.08 -12.41 -8.54
CA ARG A 162 3.38 -12.57 -7.10
C ARG A 162 4.07 -11.32 -6.58
N VAL A 163 3.87 -11.10 -5.30
CA VAL A 163 4.44 -9.96 -4.58
C VAL A 163 5.13 -10.47 -3.33
N LEU A 164 6.39 -10.09 -3.14
CA LEU A 164 7.15 -10.39 -1.93
C LEU A 164 7.47 -9.07 -1.23
N VAL A 165 6.96 -8.89 -0.02
CA VAL A 165 7.29 -7.71 0.80
C VAL A 165 8.46 -8.08 1.69
N LEU A 166 9.61 -7.47 1.46
CA LEU A 166 10.83 -7.66 2.25
C LEU A 166 10.86 -6.61 3.34
N VAL A 167 10.52 -6.99 4.56
CA VAL A 167 10.45 -6.07 5.70
C VAL A 167 11.83 -5.90 6.30
N VAL A 168 12.38 -4.70 6.16
CA VAL A 168 13.74 -4.33 6.59
C VAL A 168 13.73 -3.81 8.02
N SER A 169 12.85 -2.87 8.33
CA SER A 169 12.75 -2.24 9.64
C SER A 169 11.32 -1.77 9.90
N SER A 170 10.94 -1.81 11.18
CA SER A 170 9.71 -1.20 11.69
C SER A 170 9.95 0.20 12.31
N GLU A 171 11.17 0.74 12.22
CA GLU A 171 11.50 2.04 12.79
C GLU A 171 10.73 3.18 12.12
N ARG A 172 10.48 4.22 12.92
CA ARG A 172 9.77 5.41 12.43
C ARG A 172 10.63 6.16 11.41
N LYS A 173 10.01 6.58 10.31
CA LYS A 173 10.65 7.38 9.26
C LYS A 173 11.21 8.69 9.83
N PRO A 174 12.40 9.13 9.43
CA PRO A 174 12.93 10.43 9.83
C PRO A 174 12.09 11.61 9.30
N VAL A 175 11.53 11.47 8.09
CA VAL A 175 10.66 12.48 7.45
C VAL A 175 9.33 11.84 7.11
N GLY A 176 8.23 12.41 7.60
CA GLY A 176 6.88 11.97 7.28
C GLY A 176 6.54 12.23 5.81
N SER A 177 5.73 11.35 5.20
CA SER A 177 5.39 11.47 3.77
C SER A 177 4.69 12.80 3.44
N THR A 178 3.86 13.31 4.35
CA THR A 178 3.12 14.58 4.13
C THR A 178 4.06 15.78 4.03
N SER A 179 4.93 15.96 5.04
CA SER A 179 5.92 17.06 5.02
C SER A 179 6.92 16.89 3.88
N GLY A 180 7.36 15.65 3.62
CA GLY A 180 8.27 15.35 2.51
C GLY A 180 7.68 15.71 1.15
N MET A 181 6.40 15.38 0.89
CA MET A 181 5.71 15.76 -0.35
C MET A 181 5.64 17.28 -0.55
N GLN A 182 5.28 18.02 0.51
CA GLN A 182 5.19 19.47 0.45
C GLN A 182 6.56 20.09 0.14
N THR A 183 7.60 19.72 0.90
CA THR A 183 8.97 20.21 0.64
C THR A 183 9.45 19.87 -0.77
N SER A 184 9.09 18.68 -1.29
CA SER A 184 9.45 18.31 -2.67
C SER A 184 8.75 19.17 -3.71
N VAL A 185 7.47 19.50 -3.51
CA VAL A 185 6.72 20.40 -4.41
C VAL A 185 7.35 21.78 -4.45
N GLU A 186 7.79 22.28 -3.31
CA GLU A 186 8.39 23.62 -3.17
C GLU A 186 9.82 23.71 -3.72
N THR A 187 10.61 22.61 -3.66
CA THR A 187 12.05 22.69 -3.86
C THR A 187 12.62 21.81 -4.98
N SER A 188 11.92 20.74 -5.41
CA SER A 188 12.44 19.80 -6.40
C SER A 188 12.00 20.13 -7.83
N SER A 189 12.94 20.53 -8.65
CA SER A 189 12.73 20.71 -10.11
C SER A 189 12.51 19.38 -10.82
N LEU A 190 13.09 18.28 -10.34
CA LEU A 190 12.86 16.94 -10.86
C LEU A 190 11.42 16.49 -10.66
N LEU A 191 10.78 16.86 -9.54
CA LEU A 191 9.37 16.53 -9.29
C LEU A 191 8.45 17.17 -10.34
N LYS A 192 8.69 18.42 -10.68
CA LYS A 192 7.91 19.10 -11.72
C LYS A 192 8.03 18.40 -13.07
N HIS A 193 9.26 18.11 -13.51
CA HIS A 193 9.49 17.39 -14.76
C HIS A 193 8.85 15.99 -14.74
N ARG A 194 8.93 15.29 -13.61
CA ARG A 194 8.28 14.00 -13.40
C ARG A 194 6.77 14.09 -13.63
N ALA A 195 6.11 15.06 -12.99
CA ALA A 195 4.66 15.24 -13.06
C ALA A 195 4.19 15.61 -14.47
N ASP A 196 4.88 16.57 -15.11
CA ASP A 196 4.46 17.15 -16.38
C ASP A 196 4.75 16.23 -17.59
N SER A 197 5.84 15.47 -17.55
CA SER A 197 6.36 14.78 -18.75
C SER A 197 6.50 13.27 -18.56
N VAL A 198 7.06 12.81 -17.46
CA VAL A 198 7.45 11.41 -17.31
C VAL A 198 6.26 10.51 -16.93
N VAL A 199 5.50 10.90 -15.90
CA VAL A 199 4.39 10.07 -15.41
C VAL A 199 3.29 9.89 -16.45
N PRO A 200 2.86 10.89 -17.24
CA PRO A 200 1.83 10.68 -18.27
C PRO A 200 2.23 9.59 -19.28
N ALA A 201 3.46 9.59 -19.76
CA ALA A 201 3.97 8.58 -20.69
C ALA A 201 4.05 7.19 -20.02
N ARG A 202 4.68 7.10 -18.84
CA ARG A 202 4.80 5.84 -18.08
C ARG A 202 3.45 5.24 -17.70
N MET A 203 2.48 6.07 -17.37
CA MET A 203 1.14 5.61 -17.02
C MET A 203 0.49 4.88 -18.17
N LYS A 204 0.56 5.45 -19.38
CA LYS A 204 0.03 4.81 -20.59
C LYS A 204 0.69 3.46 -20.87
N GLU A 205 2.03 3.41 -20.85
CA GLU A 205 2.80 2.18 -21.07
C GLU A 205 2.53 1.14 -19.98
N MET A 206 2.41 1.56 -18.71
CA MET A 206 2.14 0.67 -17.58
C MET A 206 0.74 0.03 -17.68
N ILE A 207 -0.28 0.82 -18.03
CA ILE A 207 -1.65 0.30 -18.23
C ILE A 207 -1.66 -0.73 -19.37
N GLU A 208 -0.96 -0.44 -20.46
CA GLU A 208 -0.85 -1.37 -21.59
C GLU A 208 -0.11 -2.67 -21.20
N ALA A 209 0.97 -2.56 -20.43
CA ALA A 209 1.70 -3.72 -19.90
C ALA A 209 0.83 -4.59 -18.98
N VAL A 210 0.01 -3.97 -18.13
CA VAL A 210 -0.95 -4.69 -17.26
C VAL A 210 -1.99 -5.41 -18.12
N HIS A 211 -2.64 -4.74 -19.08
CA HIS A 211 -3.64 -5.37 -19.97
C HIS A 211 -3.06 -6.56 -20.74
N LYS A 212 -1.81 -6.45 -21.20
CA LYS A 212 -1.13 -7.52 -21.95
C LYS A 212 -0.46 -8.57 -21.10
N ARG A 213 -0.40 -8.37 -19.76
CA ARG A 213 0.41 -9.18 -18.83
C ARG A 213 1.88 -9.25 -19.24
N ASP A 214 2.39 -8.14 -19.79
CA ASP A 214 3.79 -7.99 -20.17
C ASP A 214 4.63 -7.71 -18.93
N PHE A 215 5.17 -8.78 -18.33
CA PHE A 215 5.94 -8.67 -17.10
C PHE A 215 7.22 -7.87 -17.29
N THR A 216 7.90 -8.00 -18.43
CA THR A 216 9.16 -7.27 -18.69
C THR A 216 8.92 -5.76 -18.65
N THR A 217 7.96 -5.28 -19.43
CA THR A 217 7.62 -3.84 -19.45
C THR A 217 7.10 -3.36 -18.09
N PHE A 218 6.18 -4.10 -17.46
CA PHE A 218 5.68 -3.80 -16.11
C PHE A 218 6.81 -3.67 -15.09
N ALA A 219 7.72 -4.64 -15.07
CA ALA A 219 8.84 -4.72 -14.12
C ALA A 219 9.84 -3.56 -14.32
N GLU A 220 10.23 -3.30 -15.57
CA GLU A 220 11.16 -2.19 -15.87
C GLU A 220 10.58 -0.83 -15.52
N LEU A 221 9.31 -0.57 -15.88
CA LEU A 221 8.64 0.68 -15.54
C LEU A 221 8.52 0.85 -14.03
N THR A 222 8.18 -0.21 -13.29
CA THR A 222 8.11 -0.21 -11.83
C THR A 222 9.45 0.19 -11.20
N MET A 223 10.55 -0.42 -11.63
CA MET A 223 11.89 -0.08 -11.13
C MET A 223 12.32 1.33 -11.51
N LYS A 224 12.11 1.73 -12.77
CA LYS A 224 12.42 3.09 -13.26
C LYS A 224 11.64 4.15 -12.49
N ASP A 225 10.38 3.87 -12.16
CA ASP A 225 9.53 4.80 -11.42
C ASP A 225 9.94 4.92 -9.95
N SER A 226 10.26 3.79 -9.31
CA SER A 226 10.82 3.76 -7.96
C SER A 226 12.13 4.57 -7.87
N ASN A 227 13.04 4.37 -8.81
CA ASN A 227 14.32 5.09 -8.86
C ASN A 227 14.11 6.60 -9.01
N GLN A 228 13.22 7.02 -9.91
CA GLN A 228 12.95 8.44 -10.13
C GLN A 228 12.27 9.09 -8.92
N PHE A 229 11.35 8.39 -8.26
CA PHE A 229 10.75 8.86 -7.03
C PHE A 229 11.81 9.15 -5.95
N HIS A 230 12.75 8.24 -5.72
CA HIS A 230 13.81 8.45 -4.75
C HIS A 230 14.85 9.49 -5.20
N ALA A 231 15.09 9.64 -6.50
CA ALA A 231 15.88 10.75 -7.04
C ALA A 231 15.22 12.11 -6.76
N THR A 232 13.88 12.18 -6.86
CA THR A 232 13.10 13.37 -6.47
C THR A 232 13.23 13.67 -4.97
N CYS A 233 13.22 12.63 -4.13
CA CYS A 233 13.45 12.80 -2.69
C CYS A 233 14.86 13.37 -2.41
N LEU A 234 15.88 12.92 -3.13
CA LEU A 234 17.25 13.46 -3.01
C LEU A 234 17.38 14.88 -3.56
N ASP A 235 16.64 15.25 -4.61
CA ASP A 235 16.59 16.59 -5.19
C ASP A 235 15.80 17.58 -4.31
N THR A 236 15.04 17.10 -3.35
CA THR A 236 14.32 17.91 -2.36
C THR A 236 15.32 18.61 -1.43
N TYR A 237 15.05 19.86 -1.07
CA TYR A 237 15.95 20.60 -0.17
C TYR A 237 15.23 21.00 1.13
N PRO A 238 15.70 20.54 2.30
CA PRO A 238 16.79 19.56 2.52
C PRO A 238 16.50 18.18 1.92
N PRO A 239 17.54 17.39 1.53
CA PRO A 239 17.31 16.09 0.88
C PRO A 239 16.66 15.07 1.82
N ILE A 240 15.82 14.21 1.24
CA ILE A 240 15.10 13.17 1.95
C ILE A 240 15.72 11.81 1.60
N PHE A 241 16.11 11.05 2.63
CA PHE A 241 16.67 9.72 2.50
C PHE A 241 15.71 8.69 3.06
N TYR A 242 15.00 7.98 2.18
CA TYR A 242 14.16 6.85 2.56
C TYR A 242 14.85 5.49 2.40
N LEU A 243 15.75 5.39 1.43
CA LEU A 243 16.54 4.18 1.18
C LEU A 243 17.79 4.15 2.08
N ASN A 244 18.09 2.95 2.58
CA ASN A 244 19.28 2.66 3.37
C ASN A 244 20.20 1.65 2.66
N ASP A 245 21.25 1.15 3.34
CA ASP A 245 22.18 0.20 2.78
C ASP A 245 21.52 -1.14 2.40
N VAL A 246 20.53 -1.60 3.18
CA VAL A 246 19.76 -2.80 2.84
C VAL A 246 18.97 -2.59 1.56
N SER A 247 18.33 -1.42 1.39
CA SER A 247 17.62 -1.08 0.17
C SER A 247 18.53 -1.12 -1.06
N ARG A 248 19.75 -0.54 -0.95
CA ARG A 248 20.78 -0.57 -2.00
C ARG A 248 21.23 -2.00 -2.32
N HIS A 249 21.36 -2.83 -1.28
CA HIS A 249 21.74 -4.23 -1.44
C HIS A 249 20.66 -5.02 -2.17
N VAL A 250 19.38 -4.82 -1.85
CA VAL A 250 18.23 -5.42 -2.57
C VAL A 250 18.19 -4.97 -4.03
N ILE A 251 18.40 -3.68 -4.33
CA ILE A 251 18.47 -3.18 -5.71
C ILE A 251 19.57 -3.90 -6.50
N ASN A 252 20.77 -3.99 -5.94
CA ASN A 252 21.90 -4.68 -6.56
C ASN A 252 21.60 -6.17 -6.79
N LEU A 253 20.99 -6.84 -5.81
CA LEU A 253 20.54 -8.22 -5.94
C LEU A 253 19.62 -8.41 -7.15
N VAL A 254 18.56 -7.62 -7.25
CA VAL A 254 17.58 -7.72 -8.33
C VAL A 254 18.25 -7.58 -9.71
N HIS A 255 19.14 -6.59 -9.85
CA HIS A 255 19.83 -6.37 -11.12
C HIS A 255 20.82 -7.50 -11.46
N ARG A 256 21.53 -8.08 -10.48
CA ARG A 256 22.44 -9.21 -10.69
C ARG A 256 21.67 -10.49 -11.03
N TYR A 257 20.56 -10.74 -10.36
CA TYR A 257 19.68 -11.88 -10.62
C TYR A 257 19.13 -11.83 -12.05
N ASN A 258 18.55 -10.71 -12.46
CA ASN A 258 18.04 -10.52 -13.82
C ASN A 258 19.14 -10.63 -14.89
N ARG A 259 20.34 -10.11 -14.61
CA ARG A 259 21.48 -10.20 -15.52
C ARG A 259 21.94 -11.65 -15.73
N HIS A 260 21.96 -12.48 -14.69
CA HIS A 260 22.28 -13.89 -14.78
C HIS A 260 21.37 -14.60 -15.77
N TYR A 261 20.08 -14.35 -15.70
CA TYR A 261 19.09 -14.94 -16.60
C TYR A 261 18.97 -14.25 -17.95
N ARG A 262 19.59 -13.08 -18.12
CA ARG A 262 19.40 -12.22 -19.32
C ARG A 262 17.93 -11.90 -19.59
N GLU A 263 17.14 -11.85 -18.55
CA GLU A 263 15.68 -11.67 -18.57
C GLU A 263 15.25 -10.94 -17.30
N THR A 264 14.23 -10.08 -17.39
CA THR A 264 13.66 -9.41 -16.24
C THR A 264 12.67 -10.35 -15.53
N LYS A 265 13.15 -11.08 -14.53
CA LYS A 265 12.35 -12.04 -13.73
C LYS A 265 11.80 -11.46 -12.45
N VAL A 266 12.44 -10.44 -11.90
CA VAL A 266 12.05 -9.79 -10.66
C VAL A 266 12.20 -8.29 -10.78
N ALA A 267 11.35 -7.55 -10.07
CA ALA A 267 11.41 -6.09 -10.03
C ALA A 267 11.20 -5.58 -8.61
N TYR A 268 11.94 -4.55 -8.24
CA TYR A 268 11.75 -3.88 -6.95
C TYR A 268 10.95 -2.60 -7.09
N THR A 269 10.28 -2.24 -6.00
CA THR A 269 9.79 -0.89 -5.75
C THR A 269 9.92 -0.57 -4.26
N PHE A 270 10.10 0.70 -3.95
CA PHE A 270 10.15 1.21 -2.59
C PHE A 270 9.17 2.36 -2.45
N ASP A 271 8.49 2.43 -1.32
CA ASP A 271 7.71 3.60 -0.91
C ASP A 271 8.59 4.54 -0.06
N ALA A 272 8.00 5.45 0.68
CA ALA A 272 8.74 6.35 1.58
C ALA A 272 9.27 5.59 2.82
N GLY A 273 10.22 4.69 2.60
CA GLY A 273 10.86 3.85 3.61
C GLY A 273 11.74 2.76 2.99
N PRO A 274 12.51 2.02 3.80
CA PRO A 274 13.51 1.06 3.32
C PRO A 274 12.94 -0.30 2.93
N ASN A 275 11.66 -0.59 3.23
CA ASN A 275 11.03 -1.87 2.92
C ASN A 275 10.90 -2.05 1.41
N ALA A 276 11.44 -3.15 0.89
CA ALA A 276 11.37 -3.46 -0.52
C ALA A 276 10.11 -4.27 -0.84
N VAL A 277 9.47 -3.95 -1.95
CA VAL A 277 8.43 -4.81 -2.53
C VAL A 277 8.94 -5.35 -3.85
N ILE A 278 8.94 -6.67 -3.98
CA ILE A 278 9.39 -7.38 -5.17
C ILE A 278 8.18 -7.90 -5.92
N TYR A 279 8.10 -7.58 -7.20
CA TYR A 279 7.16 -8.19 -8.13
C TYR A 279 7.87 -9.27 -8.93
N THR A 280 7.19 -10.39 -9.15
CA THR A 280 7.70 -11.52 -9.91
C THR A 280 6.56 -12.40 -10.40
N LEU A 281 6.85 -13.37 -11.27
CA LEU A 281 5.91 -14.41 -11.64
C LEU A 281 6.07 -15.65 -10.74
N GLN A 282 5.00 -16.42 -10.58
CA GLN A 282 4.93 -17.55 -9.66
C GLN A 282 6.11 -18.53 -9.82
N GLN A 283 6.52 -18.82 -11.06
CA GLN A 283 7.61 -19.76 -11.35
C GLN A 283 8.98 -19.33 -10.82
N ASN A 284 9.17 -18.06 -10.49
CA ASN A 284 10.44 -17.54 -10.01
C ASN A 284 10.49 -17.38 -8.48
N VAL A 285 9.34 -17.53 -7.79
CA VAL A 285 9.22 -17.23 -6.35
C VAL A 285 10.14 -18.09 -5.50
N GLU A 286 10.11 -19.40 -5.72
CA GLU A 286 10.84 -20.36 -4.90
C GLU A 286 12.35 -20.07 -4.92
N GLU A 287 12.91 -19.93 -6.10
CA GLU A 287 14.33 -19.66 -6.27
C GLU A 287 14.72 -18.29 -5.72
N PHE A 288 13.95 -17.24 -6.06
CA PHE A 288 14.27 -15.89 -5.61
C PHE A 288 14.18 -15.75 -4.08
N VAL A 289 13.21 -16.40 -3.42
CA VAL A 289 13.13 -16.44 -1.96
C VAL A 289 14.36 -17.12 -1.35
N GLN A 290 14.89 -18.20 -1.95
CA GLN A 290 16.12 -18.81 -1.47
C GLN A 290 17.34 -17.92 -1.65
N VAL A 291 17.40 -17.17 -2.76
CA VAL A 291 18.45 -16.15 -2.97
C VAL A 291 18.39 -15.08 -1.87
N VAL A 292 17.19 -14.58 -1.56
CA VAL A 292 17.01 -13.59 -0.48
C VAL A 292 17.45 -14.19 0.87
N LYS A 293 17.05 -15.42 1.20
CA LYS A 293 17.47 -16.10 2.44
C LYS A 293 19.00 -16.31 2.52
N HIS A 294 19.64 -16.56 1.40
CA HIS A 294 21.09 -16.72 1.34
C HIS A 294 21.83 -15.41 1.62
N LEU A 295 21.35 -14.29 1.05
CA LEU A 295 21.99 -12.98 1.20
C LEU A 295 21.55 -12.21 2.47
N PHE A 296 20.40 -12.53 3.00
CA PHE A 296 19.85 -11.92 4.21
C PHE A 296 19.46 -13.02 5.22
N PRO A 297 20.43 -13.78 5.72
CA PRO A 297 20.14 -14.86 6.65
C PRO A 297 19.48 -14.31 7.91
N PRO A 298 18.38 -14.94 8.39
CA PRO A 298 17.71 -14.55 9.62
C PRO A 298 18.59 -14.82 10.84
N GLU A 299 18.37 -14.07 11.91
CA GLU A 299 19.16 -14.13 13.14
C GLU A 299 18.97 -15.43 13.94
N THR A 300 17.75 -16.01 13.89
CA THR A 300 17.34 -17.22 14.63
C THR A 300 16.43 -18.09 13.77
N ASN A 301 16.25 -19.35 14.20
CA ASN A 301 15.45 -20.38 13.52
C ASN A 301 14.30 -19.85 12.66
N GLY A 302 14.49 -19.93 11.34
CA GLY A 302 13.70 -19.26 10.29
C GLY A 302 12.21 -19.60 10.17
N GLY A 303 11.56 -20.16 11.19
CA GLY A 303 10.15 -20.55 11.15
C GLY A 303 9.16 -19.40 10.94
N GLN A 304 9.57 -18.16 11.24
CA GLN A 304 8.75 -16.96 11.05
C GLN A 304 9.30 -15.99 9.99
N PHE A 305 10.40 -16.35 9.33
CA PHE A 305 11.03 -15.48 8.33
C PHE A 305 10.21 -15.37 7.04
N LEU A 306 9.43 -16.36 6.70
CA LEU A 306 8.52 -16.36 5.55
C LEU A 306 7.08 -16.49 6.04
N LYS A 307 6.24 -15.52 5.68
CA LYS A 307 4.82 -15.43 6.04
C LYS A 307 3.97 -15.36 4.78
N GLY A 308 2.67 -15.62 4.92
CA GLY A 308 1.70 -15.47 3.83
C GLY A 308 1.58 -16.72 2.97
N LEU A 309 1.57 -16.55 1.64
CA LEU A 309 1.42 -17.67 0.71
C LEU A 309 2.61 -18.65 0.84
N PRO A 310 2.34 -19.97 0.85
CA PRO A 310 3.39 -20.96 0.97
C PRO A 310 4.37 -20.90 -0.22
N VAL A 311 5.65 -21.05 0.08
CA VAL A 311 6.73 -21.11 -0.90
C VAL A 311 7.50 -22.40 -0.64
N ALA A 312 7.58 -23.26 -1.65
CA ALA A 312 8.29 -24.52 -1.52
C ALA A 312 9.81 -24.29 -1.39
N PRO A 313 10.50 -25.09 -0.58
CA PRO A 313 11.95 -25.01 -0.50
C PRO A 313 12.58 -25.50 -1.81
N THR A 314 13.61 -24.81 -2.27
CA THR A 314 14.43 -25.25 -3.40
C THR A 314 15.90 -25.04 -3.07
N THR A 315 16.79 -25.70 -3.82
CA THR A 315 18.24 -25.58 -3.62
C THR A 315 18.81 -24.58 -4.61
N LEU A 316 19.60 -23.61 -4.12
CA LEU A 316 20.33 -22.71 -4.99
C LEU A 316 21.52 -23.40 -5.63
N SER A 317 21.67 -23.23 -6.93
CA SER A 317 22.87 -23.68 -7.65
C SER A 317 24.09 -22.84 -7.23
N GLU A 318 25.26 -23.48 -7.21
CA GLU A 318 26.53 -22.77 -6.97
C GLU A 318 26.83 -21.74 -8.08
N GLU A 319 26.40 -22.04 -9.31
CA GLU A 319 26.50 -21.10 -10.43
C GLU A 319 25.74 -19.80 -10.15
N LEU A 320 24.48 -19.89 -9.66
CA LEU A 320 23.68 -18.71 -9.33
C LEU A 320 24.29 -17.92 -8.17
N LYS A 321 24.77 -18.61 -7.12
CA LYS A 321 25.46 -17.93 -5.99
C LYS A 321 26.68 -17.16 -6.45
N GLN A 322 27.51 -17.77 -7.31
CA GLN A 322 28.69 -17.13 -7.89
C GLN A 322 28.33 -15.97 -8.81
N ALA A 323 27.31 -16.13 -9.64
CA ALA A 323 26.85 -15.07 -10.55
C ALA A 323 26.31 -13.84 -9.80
N ILE A 324 25.60 -14.07 -8.68
CA ILE A 324 25.17 -12.98 -7.80
C ILE A 324 26.38 -12.35 -7.11
N GLY A 325 27.32 -13.14 -6.57
CA GLY A 325 28.61 -12.69 -6.07
C GLY A 325 28.52 -11.49 -5.10
N MET A 326 27.56 -11.53 -4.15
CA MET A 326 27.34 -10.49 -3.15
C MET A 326 27.59 -11.06 -1.75
N GLU A 327 28.15 -10.23 -0.87
CA GLU A 327 28.35 -10.58 0.52
C GLU A 327 26.99 -10.62 1.27
N PRO A 328 26.77 -11.62 2.11
CA PRO A 328 25.57 -11.68 2.93
C PRO A 328 25.46 -10.50 3.90
N MET A 329 24.26 -9.96 4.03
CA MET A 329 23.91 -8.91 5.00
C MET A 329 22.99 -9.51 6.07
N VAL A 330 23.59 -10.06 7.13
CA VAL A 330 22.86 -10.64 8.26
C VAL A 330 21.95 -9.59 8.89
N LYS A 331 20.72 -9.97 9.24
CA LYS A 331 19.68 -9.09 9.82
C LYS A 331 19.19 -7.96 8.90
N GLY A 332 19.61 -7.90 7.65
CA GLY A 332 19.16 -6.86 6.72
C GLY A 332 17.65 -6.94 6.44
N ILE A 333 17.05 -8.13 6.47
CA ILE A 333 15.61 -8.35 6.32
C ILE A 333 15.10 -9.09 7.55
N SER A 334 14.05 -8.54 8.18
CA SER A 334 13.41 -9.13 9.36
C SER A 334 12.53 -10.32 9.00
N TYR A 335 11.73 -10.19 7.94
CA TYR A 335 10.89 -11.28 7.38
C TYR A 335 10.38 -10.92 5.98
N ILE A 336 9.86 -11.92 5.29
CA ILE A 336 9.25 -11.81 3.97
C ILE A 336 7.76 -12.12 4.09
N ILE A 337 6.90 -11.32 3.45
CA ILE A 337 5.50 -11.66 3.25
C ILE A 337 5.30 -12.02 1.78
N SER A 338 4.93 -13.27 1.51
CA SER A 338 4.55 -13.74 0.17
C SER A 338 3.05 -13.52 -0.02
N THR A 339 2.67 -12.78 -1.07
CA THR A 339 1.29 -12.42 -1.37
C THR A 339 1.06 -12.31 -2.88
N LYS A 340 -0.13 -11.89 -3.27
CA LYS A 340 -0.56 -11.68 -4.66
C LYS A 340 -1.53 -10.52 -4.76
N ALA A 341 -1.97 -10.17 -5.96
CA ALA A 341 -3.09 -9.25 -6.15
C ALA A 341 -4.36 -9.80 -5.45
N GLY A 342 -5.14 -8.91 -4.88
CA GLY A 342 -6.33 -9.26 -4.11
C GLY A 342 -7.50 -8.32 -4.35
N PRO A 343 -8.69 -8.68 -3.83
CA PRO A 343 -9.91 -7.90 -3.96
C PRO A 343 -9.88 -6.60 -3.15
N GLY A 344 -10.81 -5.70 -3.46
CA GLY A 344 -11.07 -4.49 -2.70
C GLY A 344 -11.63 -4.74 -1.29
N PRO A 345 -12.16 -3.71 -0.62
CA PRO A 345 -12.74 -3.83 0.73
C PRO A 345 -13.89 -4.83 0.76
N ARG A 346 -14.07 -5.48 1.90
CA ARG A 346 -15.16 -6.45 2.12
C ARG A 346 -15.77 -6.29 3.51
N VAL A 347 -17.06 -6.64 3.61
CA VAL A 347 -17.74 -6.80 4.89
C VAL A 347 -17.26 -8.10 5.53
N VAL A 348 -17.06 -8.08 6.84
CA VAL A 348 -16.76 -9.25 7.66
C VAL A 348 -18.08 -9.71 8.27
N GLU A 349 -18.58 -10.85 7.81
CA GLU A 349 -19.91 -11.35 8.18
C GLU A 349 -19.96 -11.97 9.60
N ASP A 350 -18.83 -12.40 10.14
CA ASP A 350 -18.75 -13.03 11.46
C ASP A 350 -18.76 -11.99 12.58
N PRO A 351 -19.83 -11.93 13.42
CA PRO A 351 -19.90 -11.00 14.55
C PRO A 351 -18.82 -11.22 15.61
N SER A 352 -18.19 -12.39 15.67
CA SER A 352 -17.10 -12.66 16.59
C SER A 352 -15.85 -11.81 16.26
N GLU A 353 -15.68 -11.43 14.98
CA GLU A 353 -14.58 -10.57 14.49
C GLU A 353 -14.82 -9.07 14.73
N HIS A 354 -15.96 -8.65 15.29
CA HIS A 354 -16.15 -7.26 15.69
C HIS A 354 -15.10 -6.85 16.72
N LEU A 355 -14.48 -5.68 16.50
CA LEU A 355 -13.46 -5.11 17.38
C LEU A 355 -14.07 -4.39 18.58
N LEU A 356 -15.38 -4.10 18.54
CA LEU A 356 -16.15 -3.46 19.58
C LEU A 356 -17.10 -4.47 20.25
N GLY A 357 -17.34 -4.28 21.54
CA GLY A 357 -18.33 -5.00 22.33
C GLY A 357 -19.77 -4.47 22.10
N SER A 358 -20.73 -5.10 22.75
CA SER A 358 -22.13 -4.68 22.74
C SER A 358 -22.39 -3.32 23.39
N ASP A 359 -21.44 -2.80 24.13
CA ASP A 359 -21.41 -1.48 24.76
C ASP A 359 -20.81 -0.39 23.84
N GLY A 360 -20.32 -0.78 22.65
CA GLY A 360 -19.66 0.09 21.70
C GLY A 360 -18.20 0.44 22.06
N LEU A 361 -17.62 -0.20 23.08
CA LEU A 361 -16.22 -0.01 23.47
C LEU A 361 -15.31 -1.08 22.86
N PRO A 362 -14.00 -0.81 22.71
CA PRO A 362 -13.05 -1.81 22.23
C PRO A 362 -13.08 -3.08 23.08
N LYS A 363 -13.11 -4.24 22.42
CA LYS A 363 -12.86 -5.51 23.12
C LYS A 363 -11.43 -5.52 23.64
N GLU A 364 -11.22 -6.03 24.85
CA GLU A 364 -9.87 -6.30 25.32
C GLU A 364 -9.17 -7.24 24.33
N SER A 365 -7.97 -6.84 23.90
CA SER A 365 -7.14 -7.71 23.05
C SER A 365 -6.79 -8.96 23.84
N ALA A 366 -7.28 -10.11 23.37
CA ALA A 366 -6.97 -11.41 23.92
C ALA A 366 -5.47 -11.76 23.76
#